data_738ceba298de33130e86250858864c3a
#
_entry.id   738ceba298de33130e86250858864c3a
#
_cell.length_a   1.000
_cell.length_b   1.000
_cell.length_c   1.000
_cell.angle_alpha   90.00
_cell.angle_beta   90.00
_cell.angle_gamma   90.00
#
_symmetry.space_group_name_H-M   'P 1'
#
loop_
_entity.id
_entity.type
_entity.pdbx_description
1 polymer ?
#
loop_
_entity_poly.entity_id
_entity_poly.type
_entity_poly.pdbx_seq_one_letter_code
_entity_poly.pdbx_strand_id
1 'polypeptide(L)'
;MIQPVSRKSKWLSALILVTITALLISGGCVANQLPIISSLALVTEGEINPGATAQLQCAALDPDEDELSYTWSADGGTISGSGATVSWTAPDELGTYTVTVEISDGDNIVTDQLSITVVEPNNPPVINSLTTDCPRVKQAGTGTITCVASDPDGDELTYSWSAERGNISGEGGEVTWVAPSEYGTFIITLTVTDGRGGEATDTISIIVCTCGSACD
;
A
#
# COMPACT_ATOMS: atom_id res chain seq x y z
N MET A 1 -19.03 11.82 24.65
CA MET A 1 -19.39 11.98 23.22
C MET A 1 -18.19 12.61 22.51
N ILE A 2 -17.26 11.77 22.00
CA ILE A 2 -16.00 12.20 21.35
C ILE A 2 -16.10 11.73 19.90
N GLN A 3 -16.16 12.70 18.99
CA GLN A 3 -16.21 12.45 17.54
C GLN A 3 -14.82 11.99 17.04
N PRO A 4 -14.75 11.04 16.09
CA PRO A 4 -13.48 10.67 15.47
C PRO A 4 -13.01 11.78 14.51
N VAL A 5 -11.78 12.21 14.69
CA VAL A 5 -11.10 13.17 13.80
C VAL A 5 -10.73 12.48 12.51
N SER A 6 -11.50 12.73 11.46
CA SER A 6 -11.15 12.35 10.09
C SER A 6 -9.85 13.06 9.66
N ARG A 7 -8.77 12.33 9.52
CA ARG A 7 -7.55 12.78 8.85
C ARG A 7 -7.79 12.86 7.34
N LYS A 8 -8.31 13.98 6.87
CA LYS A 8 -8.27 14.30 5.45
C LYS A 8 -6.81 14.62 5.08
N SER A 9 -6.17 13.74 4.34
CA SER A 9 -4.91 14.02 3.66
C SER A 9 -5.15 15.18 2.69
N LYS A 10 -4.56 16.34 3.01
CA LYS A 10 -4.54 17.50 2.11
C LYS A 10 -3.48 17.24 1.06
N TRP A 11 -3.85 16.76 -0.09
CA TRP A 11 -3.05 16.86 -1.28
C TRP A 11 -2.98 18.35 -1.65
N LEU A 12 -1.84 18.97 -1.38
CA LEU A 12 -1.51 20.27 -1.96
C LEU A 12 -1.15 20.01 -3.42
N SER A 13 -2.11 20.22 -4.30
CA SER A 13 -1.83 20.45 -5.70
C SER A 13 -1.05 21.77 -5.78
N ALA A 14 0.25 21.67 -5.94
CA ALA A 14 1.08 22.83 -6.27
C ALA A 14 0.74 23.26 -7.70
N LEU A 15 -0.20 24.19 -7.81
CA LEU A 15 -0.45 24.91 -9.06
C LEU A 15 0.77 25.79 -9.31
N ILE A 16 1.72 25.32 -10.12
CA ILE A 16 2.79 26.18 -10.62
C ILE A 16 2.14 27.09 -11.66
N LEU A 17 1.82 28.29 -11.23
CA LEU A 17 1.38 29.37 -12.10
C LEU A 17 2.60 29.88 -12.86
N VAL A 18 2.88 29.31 -14.04
CA VAL A 18 3.85 29.88 -14.98
C VAL A 18 3.19 31.10 -15.62
N THR A 19 3.55 32.28 -15.16
CA THR A 19 3.16 33.52 -15.81
C THR A 19 3.98 33.66 -17.09
N ILE A 20 3.41 33.30 -18.24
CA ILE A 20 3.99 33.58 -19.52
C ILE A 20 3.73 35.06 -19.81
N THR A 21 4.76 35.87 -19.67
CA THR A 21 4.75 37.24 -20.24
C THR A 21 4.90 37.13 -21.76
N ALA A 22 3.80 37.26 -22.45
CA ALA A 22 3.84 37.40 -23.92
C ALA A 22 4.60 38.69 -24.30
N LEU A 23 5.83 38.51 -24.74
CA LEU A 23 6.59 39.57 -25.35
C LEU A 23 6.23 39.64 -26.86
N LEU A 24 5.42 40.58 -27.25
CA LEU A 24 5.13 40.89 -28.67
C LEU A 24 6.42 41.32 -29.35
N ILE A 25 7.10 40.40 -30.04
CA ILE A 25 8.23 40.69 -30.90
C ILE A 25 7.75 40.67 -32.33
N SER A 26 7.93 41.79 -32.97
CA SER A 26 7.68 42.06 -34.41
C SER A 26 8.46 41.10 -35.31
N GLY A 27 7.77 40.29 -36.12
CA GLY A 27 8.21 39.90 -37.49
C GLY A 27 9.52 39.10 -37.60
N GLY A 28 9.91 38.28 -36.64
CA GLY A 28 10.97 37.29 -36.79
C GLY A 28 10.32 35.88 -36.78
N CYS A 29 10.81 34.97 -37.63
CA CYS A 29 10.46 33.56 -37.55
C CYS A 29 10.90 33.09 -36.15
N VAL A 30 9.95 32.88 -35.22
CA VAL A 30 10.25 32.27 -33.91
C VAL A 30 10.61 30.82 -34.21
N ALA A 31 11.76 30.36 -33.76
CA ALA A 31 12.13 28.96 -33.92
C ALA A 31 11.16 28.11 -33.05
N ASN A 32 10.67 27.02 -33.65
CA ASN A 32 9.84 26.07 -32.95
C ASN A 32 10.54 25.56 -31.67
N GLN A 33 9.86 25.59 -30.51
CA GLN A 33 10.37 25.14 -29.23
C GLN A 33 9.98 23.66 -29.01
N LEU A 34 10.74 22.97 -28.21
CA LEU A 34 10.44 21.57 -27.87
C LEU A 34 9.25 21.48 -26.91
N PRO A 35 8.44 20.44 -27.07
CA PRO A 35 7.45 20.08 -26.05
C PRO A 35 8.09 19.86 -24.66
N ILE A 36 7.34 20.15 -23.62
CA ILE A 36 7.79 19.98 -22.23
C ILE A 36 6.90 18.94 -21.56
N ILE A 37 7.49 17.80 -21.15
CA ILE A 37 6.82 16.82 -20.30
C ILE A 37 6.90 17.33 -18.86
N SER A 38 5.75 17.58 -18.24
CA SER A 38 5.66 18.04 -16.86
C SER A 38 5.48 16.91 -15.86
N SER A 39 4.88 15.81 -16.29
CA SER A 39 4.78 14.58 -15.49
C SER A 39 4.47 13.35 -16.33
N LEU A 40 5.03 12.21 -15.91
CA LEU A 40 4.66 10.88 -16.37
C LEU A 40 4.38 10.04 -15.11
N ALA A 41 3.20 9.46 -15.00
CA ALA A 41 2.78 8.79 -13.76
C ALA A 41 1.89 7.58 -14.02
N LEU A 42 2.01 6.60 -13.11
CA LEU A 42 1.04 5.55 -12.88
C LEU A 42 -0.10 6.14 -12.03
N VAL A 43 -1.33 6.08 -12.53
CA VAL A 43 -2.53 6.61 -11.84
C VAL A 43 -3.18 5.55 -10.95
N THR A 44 -3.01 4.27 -11.32
CA THR A 44 -3.52 3.15 -10.53
C THR A 44 -2.72 3.03 -9.22
N GLU A 45 -3.43 3.01 -8.10
CA GLU A 45 -2.82 2.80 -6.78
C GLU A 45 -2.70 1.30 -6.46
N GLY A 46 -1.68 0.95 -5.65
CA GLY A 46 -1.42 -0.41 -5.20
C GLY A 46 -0.41 -1.17 -6.06
N GLU A 47 -0.23 -2.43 -5.73
CA GLU A 47 0.65 -3.35 -6.44
C GLU A 47 0.07 -3.71 -7.81
N ILE A 48 0.94 -3.86 -8.80
CA ILE A 48 0.54 -4.33 -10.13
C ILE A 48 0.84 -5.83 -10.21
N ASN A 49 -0.21 -6.61 -10.34
CA ASN A 49 -0.13 -8.06 -10.46
C ASN A 49 -0.09 -8.51 -11.92
N PRO A 50 0.33 -9.75 -12.21
CA PRO A 50 0.29 -10.33 -13.54
C PRO A 50 -1.08 -10.17 -14.21
N GLY A 51 -1.10 -9.72 -15.47
CA GLY A 51 -2.32 -9.49 -16.24
C GLY A 51 -3.19 -8.30 -15.78
N ALA A 52 -2.83 -7.59 -14.72
CA ALA A 52 -3.57 -6.43 -14.26
C ALA A 52 -3.48 -5.26 -15.24
N THR A 53 -4.53 -4.46 -15.31
CA THR A 53 -4.55 -3.25 -16.13
C THR A 53 -4.38 -2.02 -15.27
N ALA A 54 -3.40 -1.21 -15.63
CA ALA A 54 -3.06 0.04 -14.96
C ALA A 54 -3.25 1.24 -15.91
N GLN A 55 -3.61 2.39 -15.36
CA GLN A 55 -3.70 3.64 -16.12
C GLN A 55 -2.41 4.43 -16.00
N LEU A 56 -1.93 4.92 -17.15
CA LEU A 56 -0.78 5.80 -17.29
C LEU A 56 -1.23 7.16 -17.77
N GLN A 57 -0.64 8.20 -17.22
CA GLN A 57 -0.92 9.57 -17.61
C GLN A 57 0.37 10.34 -17.83
N CYS A 58 0.45 11.03 -18.97
CA CYS A 58 1.50 11.98 -19.27
C CYS A 58 0.89 13.38 -19.38
N ALA A 59 1.43 14.35 -18.64
CA ALA A 59 1.09 15.74 -18.81
C ALA A 59 2.24 16.43 -19.54
N ALA A 60 1.93 17.01 -20.69
CA ALA A 60 2.87 17.77 -21.52
C ALA A 60 2.23 19.07 -22.02
N LEU A 61 3.06 20.03 -22.36
CA LEU A 61 2.66 21.29 -23.00
C LEU A 61 3.69 21.67 -24.06
N ASP A 62 3.23 22.40 -25.06
CA ASP A 62 4.10 23.04 -26.01
C ASP A 62 4.14 24.57 -25.78
N PRO A 63 5.35 25.19 -25.72
CA PRO A 63 5.46 26.63 -25.48
C PRO A 63 4.92 27.50 -26.60
N ASP A 64 4.86 26.97 -27.84
CA ASP A 64 4.34 27.66 -29.02
C ASP A 64 2.86 27.32 -29.27
N GLU A 65 2.26 26.51 -28.39
CA GLU A 65 0.87 26.04 -28.45
C GLU A 65 0.59 25.08 -29.62
N ASP A 66 1.61 24.38 -30.11
CA ASP A 66 1.46 23.38 -31.15
C ASP A 66 0.71 22.14 -30.66
N GLU A 67 0.03 21.44 -31.57
CA GLU A 67 -0.74 20.25 -31.27
C GLU A 67 0.20 19.06 -30.92
N LEU A 68 0.08 18.51 -29.74
CA LEU A 68 0.91 17.42 -29.29
C LEU A 68 0.34 16.04 -29.65
N SER A 69 1.17 15.20 -30.23
CA SER A 69 0.92 13.78 -30.44
C SER A 69 1.67 12.92 -29.43
N TYR A 70 1.07 11.79 -29.02
CA TYR A 70 1.59 10.87 -28.01
C TYR A 70 1.76 9.49 -28.61
N THR A 71 2.96 8.93 -28.51
CA THR A 71 3.28 7.57 -28.90
C THR A 71 3.81 6.81 -27.69
N TRP A 72 3.14 5.72 -27.36
CA TRP A 72 3.48 4.90 -26.19
C TRP A 72 4.06 3.56 -26.61
N SER A 73 5.07 3.10 -25.88
CA SER A 73 5.67 1.77 -26.02
C SER A 73 6.04 1.19 -24.65
N ALA A 74 6.15 -0.11 -24.57
CA ALA A 74 6.60 -0.82 -23.37
C ALA A 74 7.49 -2.01 -23.76
N ASP A 75 8.45 -2.36 -22.91
CA ASP A 75 9.31 -3.54 -23.12
C ASP A 75 8.60 -4.84 -22.70
N GLY A 76 7.44 -4.74 -22.04
CA GLY A 76 6.55 -5.87 -21.75
C GLY A 76 5.11 -5.44 -21.52
N GLY A 77 4.17 -6.38 -21.63
CA GLY A 77 2.74 -6.10 -21.57
C GLY A 77 2.17 -5.47 -22.83
N THR A 78 0.98 -4.89 -22.73
CA THR A 78 0.29 -4.28 -23.88
C THR A 78 -0.29 -2.93 -23.52
N ILE A 79 -0.13 -1.96 -24.43
CA ILE A 79 -0.72 -0.63 -24.27
C ILE A 79 -1.96 -0.51 -25.14
N SER A 80 -3.01 0.07 -24.60
CA SER A 80 -4.27 0.36 -25.30
C SER A 80 -4.72 1.79 -25.02
N GLY A 81 -5.32 2.41 -26.04
CA GLY A 81 -5.70 3.82 -26.02
C GLY A 81 -4.73 4.71 -26.78
N SER A 82 -4.91 6.02 -26.71
CA SER A 82 -4.09 7.03 -27.36
C SER A 82 -4.20 8.36 -26.61
N GLY A 83 -3.27 9.29 -26.91
CA GLY A 83 -3.22 10.61 -26.27
C GLY A 83 -2.54 10.58 -24.90
N ALA A 84 -2.88 11.56 -24.08
CA ALA A 84 -2.24 11.81 -22.78
C ALA A 84 -2.50 10.75 -21.72
N THR A 85 -3.51 9.89 -21.90
CA THR A 85 -3.87 8.82 -20.95
C THR A 85 -4.08 7.51 -21.72
N VAL A 86 -3.41 6.45 -21.28
CA VAL A 86 -3.51 5.11 -21.86
C VAL A 86 -3.66 4.07 -20.76
N SER A 87 -4.11 2.88 -21.14
CA SER A 87 -4.11 1.70 -20.28
C SER A 87 -2.96 0.78 -20.68
N TRP A 88 -2.19 0.34 -19.69
CA TRP A 88 -1.17 -0.69 -19.83
C TRP A 88 -1.64 -1.96 -19.12
N THR A 89 -1.65 -3.09 -19.83
CA THR A 89 -1.90 -4.41 -19.23
C THR A 89 -0.57 -5.08 -18.98
N ALA A 90 -0.31 -5.43 -17.73
CA ALA A 90 0.91 -6.08 -17.30
C ALA A 90 1.07 -7.46 -17.95
N PRO A 91 2.30 -7.90 -18.23
CA PRO A 91 2.55 -9.28 -18.63
C PRO A 91 2.30 -10.26 -17.48
N ASP A 92 2.23 -11.56 -17.80
CA ASP A 92 2.07 -12.61 -16.78
C ASP A 92 3.37 -12.92 -16.02
N GLU A 93 4.52 -12.47 -16.52
CA GLU A 93 5.81 -12.67 -15.88
C GLU A 93 6.10 -11.56 -14.86
N LEU A 94 6.62 -11.95 -13.70
CA LEU A 94 7.08 -11.00 -12.67
C LEU A 94 8.33 -10.26 -13.15
N GLY A 95 8.46 -9.00 -12.76
CA GLY A 95 9.63 -8.22 -13.13
C GLY A 95 9.36 -6.72 -13.20
N THR A 96 10.38 -5.97 -13.56
CA THR A 96 10.25 -4.52 -13.77
C THR A 96 10.23 -4.24 -15.27
N TYR A 97 9.22 -3.51 -15.69
CA TYR A 97 8.97 -3.15 -17.08
C TYR A 97 9.04 -1.65 -17.25
N THR A 98 9.61 -1.23 -18.38
CA THR A 98 9.74 0.18 -18.73
C THR A 98 8.70 0.57 -19.75
N VAL A 99 7.89 1.55 -19.43
CA VAL A 99 6.99 2.21 -20.37
C VAL A 99 7.62 3.52 -20.80
N THR A 100 7.64 3.76 -22.10
CA THR A 100 8.18 4.96 -22.73
C THR A 100 7.06 5.72 -23.42
N VAL A 101 7.04 7.04 -23.23
CA VAL A 101 6.18 7.95 -23.99
C VAL A 101 7.07 8.87 -24.85
N GLU A 102 6.70 9.00 -26.11
CA GLU A 102 7.25 9.99 -27.04
C GLU A 102 6.18 11.04 -27.32
N ILE A 103 6.54 12.30 -27.15
CA ILE A 103 5.67 13.45 -27.41
C ILE A 103 6.25 14.22 -28.58
N SER A 104 5.44 14.47 -29.61
CA SER A 104 5.85 15.27 -30.78
C SER A 104 4.87 16.41 -31.04
N ASP A 105 5.44 17.58 -31.37
CA ASP A 105 4.77 18.78 -31.89
C ASP A 105 4.68 18.81 -33.43
N GLY A 106 5.20 17.77 -34.10
CA GLY A 106 5.29 17.65 -35.55
C GLY A 106 6.71 17.89 -36.09
N ASP A 107 7.51 18.70 -35.43
CA ASP A 107 8.89 19.02 -35.82
C ASP A 107 9.92 18.45 -34.84
N ASN A 108 9.59 18.39 -33.57
CA ASN A 108 10.46 17.89 -32.49
C ASN A 108 9.83 16.72 -31.74
N ILE A 109 10.68 15.94 -31.07
CA ILE A 109 10.26 14.82 -30.24
C ILE A 109 10.98 14.90 -28.88
N VAL A 110 10.24 14.73 -27.80
CA VAL A 110 10.77 14.52 -26.45
C VAL A 110 10.26 13.19 -25.89
N THR A 111 11.03 12.55 -25.03
CA THR A 111 10.71 11.24 -24.46
C THR A 111 10.84 11.25 -22.96
N ASP A 112 10.01 10.42 -22.28
CA ASP A 112 10.14 10.12 -20.87
C ASP A 112 9.82 8.64 -20.62
N GLN A 113 10.26 8.11 -19.47
CA GLN A 113 10.16 6.69 -19.13
C GLN A 113 9.68 6.50 -17.69
N LEU A 114 8.87 5.47 -17.50
CA LEU A 114 8.37 5.04 -16.19
C LEU A 114 8.65 3.55 -16.02
N SER A 115 9.30 3.18 -14.92
CA SER A 115 9.48 1.79 -14.53
C SER A 115 8.34 1.33 -13.65
N ILE A 116 7.73 0.19 -13.98
CA ILE A 116 6.62 -0.42 -13.25
C ILE A 116 7.01 -1.84 -12.89
N THR A 117 6.86 -2.21 -11.62
CA THR A 117 7.17 -3.56 -11.15
C THR A 117 5.90 -4.39 -11.03
N VAL A 118 5.90 -5.55 -11.69
CA VAL A 118 4.85 -6.57 -11.59
C VAL A 118 5.25 -7.56 -10.52
N VAL A 119 4.42 -7.70 -9.49
CA VAL A 119 4.67 -8.54 -8.31
C VAL A 119 3.56 -9.58 -8.13
N GLU A 120 3.84 -10.66 -7.40
CA GLU A 120 2.79 -11.61 -7.03
C GLU A 120 1.74 -10.95 -6.13
N PRO A 121 0.44 -11.32 -6.30
CA PRO A 121 -0.61 -10.90 -5.39
C PRO A 121 -0.28 -11.31 -3.96
N ASN A 122 -0.47 -10.41 -3.01
CA ASN A 122 -0.32 -10.72 -1.60
C ASN A 122 -1.60 -11.34 -1.03
N ASN A 123 -1.48 -12.49 -0.36
CA ASN A 123 -2.53 -13.11 0.42
C ASN A 123 -2.28 -12.85 1.90
N PRO A 124 -3.30 -12.44 2.68
CA PRO A 124 -3.09 -12.14 4.09
C PRO A 124 -2.75 -13.42 4.89
N PRO A 125 -2.07 -13.27 6.05
CA PRO A 125 -1.78 -14.38 6.94
C PRO A 125 -3.05 -15.04 7.46
N VAL A 126 -2.94 -16.31 7.84
CA VAL A 126 -4.02 -17.12 8.40
C VAL A 126 -3.64 -17.53 9.83
N ILE A 127 -4.49 -17.18 10.81
CA ILE A 127 -4.38 -17.69 12.17
C ILE A 127 -5.05 -19.08 12.19
N ASN A 128 -4.24 -20.13 12.29
CA ASN A 128 -4.71 -21.51 12.30
C ASN A 128 -5.25 -21.94 13.67
N SER A 129 -4.65 -21.41 14.74
CA SER A 129 -5.14 -21.61 16.10
C SER A 129 -4.64 -20.52 17.05
N LEU A 130 -5.49 -20.17 18.01
CA LEU A 130 -5.17 -19.32 19.15
C LEU A 130 -5.65 -20.04 20.42
N THR A 131 -4.72 -20.46 21.28
CA THR A 131 -5.01 -21.30 22.43
C THR A 131 -4.32 -20.80 23.69
N THR A 132 -4.80 -21.20 24.85
CA THR A 132 -4.13 -20.97 26.13
C THR A 132 -4.05 -22.28 26.92
N ASP A 133 -2.95 -22.47 27.63
CA ASP A 133 -2.77 -23.54 28.59
C ASP A 133 -3.68 -23.36 29.82
N CYS A 134 -4.10 -22.11 30.09
CA CYS A 134 -4.86 -21.78 31.27
C CYS A 134 -6.07 -20.86 30.97
N PRO A 135 -7.25 -21.40 30.64
CA PRO A 135 -8.45 -20.59 30.37
C PRO A 135 -9.03 -19.95 31.64
N ARG A 136 -8.56 -20.35 32.83
CA ARG A 136 -8.96 -19.84 34.15
C ARG A 136 -7.75 -19.62 35.01
N VAL A 137 -7.41 -18.38 35.35
CA VAL A 137 -6.28 -18.01 36.23
C VAL A 137 -6.75 -17.39 37.52
N LYS A 138 -5.91 -17.47 38.54
CA LYS A 138 -6.06 -16.67 39.76
C LYS A 138 -5.66 -15.21 39.50
N GLN A 139 -6.04 -14.32 40.42
CA GLN A 139 -5.50 -12.95 40.41
C GLN A 139 -3.97 -13.00 40.46
N ALA A 140 -3.33 -12.17 39.62
CA ALA A 140 -1.88 -12.12 39.43
C ALA A 140 -1.24 -13.47 39.00
N GLY A 141 -2.04 -14.49 38.67
CA GLY A 141 -1.58 -15.73 38.06
C GLY A 141 -1.23 -15.53 36.59
N THR A 142 -0.56 -16.52 36.02
CA THR A 142 -0.07 -16.45 34.64
C THR A 142 -0.74 -17.51 33.76
N GLY A 143 -0.87 -17.21 32.47
CA GLY A 143 -1.27 -18.18 31.45
C GLY A 143 -0.42 -17.96 30.20
N THR A 144 0.00 -19.06 29.57
CA THR A 144 0.67 -19.02 28.26
C THR A 144 -0.40 -19.00 27.18
N ILE A 145 -0.22 -18.13 26.22
CA ILE A 145 -1.07 -18.04 25.03
C ILE A 145 -0.21 -18.37 23.82
N THR A 146 -0.67 -19.32 23.02
CA THR A 146 0.05 -19.79 21.84
C THR A 146 -0.79 -19.59 20.59
N CYS A 147 -0.22 -18.97 19.60
CA CYS A 147 -0.76 -18.82 18.27
C CYS A 147 0.03 -19.68 17.28
N VAL A 148 -0.67 -20.39 16.42
CA VAL A 148 -0.11 -20.98 15.20
C VAL A 148 -0.70 -20.21 14.03
N ALA A 149 0.14 -19.55 13.25
CA ALA A 149 -0.24 -18.84 12.04
C ALA A 149 0.65 -19.27 10.88
N SER A 150 0.17 -19.10 9.68
CA SER A 150 0.89 -19.35 8.44
C SER A 150 0.52 -18.30 7.40
N ASP A 151 1.45 -18.03 6.51
CA ASP A 151 1.22 -17.17 5.36
C ASP A 151 1.12 -18.03 4.09
N PRO A 152 0.11 -17.81 3.22
CA PRO A 152 -0.03 -18.57 1.98
C PRO A 152 1.11 -18.32 0.98
N ASP A 153 1.73 -17.14 1.02
CA ASP A 153 2.83 -16.74 0.14
C ASP A 153 4.21 -17.05 0.76
N GLY A 154 4.22 -17.44 2.04
CA GLY A 154 5.44 -17.75 2.79
C GLY A 154 6.14 -16.51 3.35
N ASP A 155 5.44 -15.40 3.46
CA ASP A 155 5.97 -14.16 4.00
C ASP A 155 6.27 -14.25 5.51
N GLU A 156 7.21 -13.42 5.99
CA GLU A 156 7.60 -13.38 7.39
C GLU A 156 6.50 -12.74 8.26
N LEU A 157 6.05 -13.48 9.27
CA LEU A 157 4.95 -13.04 10.14
C LEU A 157 5.43 -12.23 11.33
N THR A 158 4.75 -11.13 11.58
CA THR A 158 4.91 -10.29 12.77
C THR A 158 3.66 -10.37 13.64
N TYR A 159 3.86 -10.52 14.95
CA TYR A 159 2.80 -10.72 15.94
C TYR A 159 2.68 -9.51 16.85
N SER A 160 1.49 -8.97 16.98
CA SER A 160 1.17 -7.88 17.90
C SER A 160 0.07 -8.29 18.87
N TRP A 161 0.38 -8.23 20.16
CA TRP A 161 -0.52 -8.66 21.22
C TRP A 161 -1.02 -7.47 22.03
N SER A 162 -2.29 -7.49 22.38
CA SER A 162 -2.90 -6.54 23.31
C SER A 162 -3.88 -7.23 24.25
N ALA A 163 -4.03 -6.71 25.46
CA ALA A 163 -4.98 -7.20 26.45
C ALA A 163 -5.81 -6.06 27.02
N GLU A 164 -7.10 -6.27 27.27
CA GLU A 164 -7.95 -5.29 27.95
C GLU A 164 -7.43 -4.94 29.34
N ARG A 165 -6.87 -5.95 30.05
CA ARG A 165 -6.26 -5.81 31.38
C ARG A 165 -5.15 -6.84 31.55
N GLY A 166 -4.31 -6.62 32.57
CA GLY A 166 -3.15 -7.43 32.79
C GLY A 166 -1.95 -7.01 31.95
N ASN A 167 -0.91 -7.80 31.98
CA ASN A 167 0.33 -7.52 31.25
C ASN A 167 0.70 -8.71 30.37
N ILE A 168 1.12 -8.43 29.15
CA ILE A 168 1.66 -9.43 28.23
C ILE A 168 3.18 -9.28 28.20
N SER A 169 3.89 -10.39 28.16
CA SER A 169 5.34 -10.49 27.98
C SER A 169 5.68 -11.64 27.05
N GLY A 170 6.74 -11.47 26.27
CA GLY A 170 7.14 -12.37 25.21
C GLY A 170 6.96 -11.72 23.83
N GLU A 171 7.35 -12.44 22.80
CA GLU A 171 7.33 -12.01 21.39
C GLU A 171 6.96 -13.20 20.50
N GLY A 172 6.54 -12.92 19.26
CA GLY A 172 6.18 -13.96 18.31
C GLY A 172 4.88 -14.66 18.62
N GLY A 173 4.78 -15.95 18.26
CA GLY A 173 3.56 -16.76 18.39
C GLY A 173 3.26 -17.25 19.80
N GLU A 174 4.15 -17.05 20.79
CA GLU A 174 3.93 -17.48 22.17
C GLU A 174 4.22 -16.35 23.15
N VAL A 175 3.25 -16.05 24.01
CA VAL A 175 3.36 -14.99 25.03
C VAL A 175 2.80 -15.46 26.37
N THR A 176 3.28 -14.82 27.43
CA THR A 176 2.74 -14.99 28.78
C THR A 176 1.87 -13.80 29.13
N TRP A 177 0.64 -14.04 29.55
CA TRP A 177 -0.24 -13.03 30.12
C TRP A 177 -0.28 -13.16 31.63
N VAL A 178 -0.08 -12.05 32.34
CA VAL A 178 -0.23 -11.93 33.79
C VAL A 178 -1.58 -11.31 34.08
N ALA A 179 -2.43 -12.05 34.80
CA ALA A 179 -3.78 -11.63 35.14
C ALA A 179 -3.81 -10.36 36.01
N PRO A 180 -4.82 -9.49 35.84
CA PRO A 180 -5.02 -8.36 36.76
C PRO A 180 -5.49 -8.80 38.15
N SER A 181 -5.53 -7.86 39.11
CA SER A 181 -6.09 -8.07 40.43
C SER A 181 -7.61 -8.04 40.50
N GLU A 182 -8.28 -7.87 39.36
CA GLU A 182 -9.73 -7.83 39.22
C GLU A 182 -10.26 -9.18 38.77
N TYR A 183 -11.44 -9.57 39.24
CA TYR A 183 -12.14 -10.76 38.76
C TYR A 183 -12.94 -10.41 37.53
N GLY A 184 -13.04 -11.34 36.61
CA GLY A 184 -13.82 -11.13 35.37
C GLY A 184 -13.32 -11.97 34.21
N THR A 185 -13.89 -11.72 33.05
CA THR A 185 -13.42 -12.26 31.78
C THR A 185 -12.71 -11.14 31.04
N PHE A 186 -11.48 -11.41 30.59
CA PHE A 186 -10.65 -10.44 29.88
C PHE A 186 -10.31 -10.97 28.50
N ILE A 187 -10.36 -10.07 27.54
CA ILE A 187 -10.06 -10.39 26.14
C ILE A 187 -8.62 -10.00 25.85
N ILE A 188 -7.91 -10.94 25.25
CA ILE A 188 -6.60 -10.73 24.66
C ILE A 188 -6.78 -10.78 23.15
N THR A 189 -6.26 -9.79 22.45
CA THR A 189 -6.32 -9.66 21.00
C THR A 189 -4.94 -9.87 20.41
N LEU A 190 -4.87 -10.68 19.36
CA LEU A 190 -3.70 -10.89 18.52
C LEU A 190 -3.98 -10.32 17.15
N THR A 191 -3.01 -9.59 16.63
CA THR A 191 -2.92 -9.20 15.22
C THR A 191 -1.64 -9.78 14.63
N VAL A 192 -1.75 -10.47 13.51
CA VAL A 192 -0.64 -11.03 12.74
C VAL A 192 -0.57 -10.29 11.40
N THR A 193 0.61 -9.83 11.01
CA THR A 193 0.85 -9.12 9.74
C THR A 193 1.98 -9.78 8.97
N ASP A 194 1.92 -9.70 7.64
CA ASP A 194 2.88 -10.27 6.68
C ASP A 194 3.96 -9.26 6.21
N GLY A 195 3.87 -8.01 6.65
CA GLY A 195 4.77 -6.94 6.19
C GLY A 195 4.48 -6.39 4.79
N ARG A 196 3.56 -7.00 4.03
CA ARG A 196 3.10 -6.57 2.69
C ARG A 196 1.71 -5.95 2.69
N GLY A 197 1.12 -5.76 3.88
CA GLY A 197 -0.19 -5.12 4.08
C GLY A 197 -1.32 -6.08 4.38
N GLY A 198 -1.08 -7.39 4.38
CA GLY A 198 -2.01 -8.39 4.87
C GLY A 198 -2.05 -8.44 6.40
N GLU A 199 -3.24 -8.66 6.95
CA GLU A 199 -3.49 -8.69 8.38
C GLU A 199 -4.55 -9.73 8.73
N ALA A 200 -4.32 -10.48 9.82
CA ALA A 200 -5.32 -11.34 10.45
C ALA A 200 -5.41 -11.03 11.94
N THR A 201 -6.62 -10.99 12.47
CA THR A 201 -6.87 -10.71 13.90
C THR A 201 -7.73 -11.82 14.51
N ASP A 202 -7.38 -12.24 15.72
CA ASP A 202 -8.17 -13.18 16.53
C ASP A 202 -8.13 -12.78 18.01
N THR A 203 -9.06 -13.33 18.81
CA THR A 203 -9.21 -13.01 20.22
C THR A 203 -9.38 -14.26 21.07
N ILE A 204 -8.81 -14.23 22.26
CA ILE A 204 -9.02 -15.27 23.27
C ILE A 204 -9.50 -14.64 24.58
N SER A 205 -10.45 -15.30 25.23
CA SER A 205 -10.99 -14.86 26.53
C SER A 205 -10.45 -15.73 27.67
N ILE A 206 -9.93 -15.09 28.69
CA ILE A 206 -9.43 -15.77 29.93
C ILE A 206 -10.20 -15.26 31.12
N ILE A 207 -10.61 -16.18 32.00
CA ILE A 207 -11.39 -15.88 33.22
C ILE A 207 -10.45 -15.76 34.41
N VAL A 208 -10.50 -14.63 35.10
CA VAL A 208 -9.84 -14.46 36.43
C VAL A 208 -10.84 -14.78 37.53
N CYS A 209 -10.56 -15.82 38.31
CA CYS A 209 -11.50 -16.33 39.32
C CYS A 209 -10.78 -16.82 40.60
N THR A 210 -11.58 -17.06 41.64
CA THR A 210 -11.12 -17.74 42.90
C THR A 210 -11.23 -19.26 42.80
N CYS A 211 -11.40 -19.82 41.60
CA CYS A 211 -11.70 -21.24 41.42
C CYS A 211 -10.53 -22.13 41.86
N GLY A 212 -10.82 -23.22 42.54
CA GLY A 212 -9.79 -24.17 42.96
C GLY A 212 -9.11 -24.97 41.84
N SER A 213 -9.58 -24.83 40.57
CA SER A 213 -9.01 -25.43 39.37
C SER A 213 -8.36 -24.39 38.45
N ALA A 214 -8.10 -23.17 38.94
CA ALA A 214 -7.33 -22.18 38.21
C ALA A 214 -5.84 -22.51 38.23
N CYS A 215 -5.12 -22.14 37.15
CA CYS A 215 -3.67 -22.20 37.14
C CYS A 215 -3.09 -21.14 38.08
N ASP A 216 -1.95 -21.46 38.68
CA ASP A 216 -1.25 -20.56 39.62
C ASP A 216 -0.36 -19.53 38.88
#